data_27baf77c69808be3fdd78e2c57bac222
#
_entry.id   27baf77c69808be3fdd78e2c57bac222
#
_cell.length_a   1.000
_cell.length_b   1.000
_cell.length_c   1.000
_cell.angle_alpha   90.00
_cell.angle_beta   90.00
_cell.angle_gamma   90.00
#
_symmetry.space_group_name_H-M   'P 1'
#
loop_
_entity.id
_entity.type
_entity.pdbx_description
1 polymer ?
#
loop_
_entity_poly.entity_id
_entity_poly.type
_entity_poly.pdbx_seq_one_letter_code
_entity_poly.pdbx_strand_id
1 'polypeptide(L)'
;MKKKLVAFLLTLIMILPFVNTAYAADKGDTTNSSSGSGKINGKTYYYDQFDNSAYRTVYNQINEAAAAFNSSNQTAQYQDGGYYTAFTLSISNKDWEVIGNDGLRQVMNAVLADHPEYFWMSDSYECKASSSGELKFQLLTVECYSLYANGDSRIVYVNNFDLAVKTYAATLSENAKDYEKVYLIHNAIINKVYYADNITSRNNDNIYAYTADGVFSSQYLKAVTYGYAKAFKAVMDYIDVPCIYIEGQNSDLLDDSAETQKKLKDENYINNCVWNAVYLGGEWYLINLGLDDPVTTTGKEALSYKYFNITDSQASNLTAIPDRVPGIPSCNGTEYCLTKVQQDLEADGLWEKSSYNFLDMILDRYGLSVVLISVGVILLLIVSLFKNIRKRTKSKKKDKVKKTKTTVVDNSELDDELRKPPLS
;
A
#
# COMPACT_ATOMS: atom_id res chain seq x y z
N MET A 1 24.97 -9.69 -13.07
CA MET A 1 25.71 -10.58 -12.17
C MET A 1 25.36 -10.37 -10.69
N LYS A 2 25.10 -9.14 -10.21
CA LYS A 2 24.73 -8.87 -8.79
C LYS A 2 23.36 -9.44 -8.39
N LYS A 3 22.34 -9.42 -9.28
CA LYS A 3 20.99 -10.00 -9.01
C LYS A 3 21.01 -11.52 -8.74
N LYS A 4 21.93 -12.28 -9.34
CA LYS A 4 22.08 -13.73 -9.08
C LYS A 4 22.77 -14.05 -7.75
N LEU A 5 23.53 -13.10 -7.19
CA LEU A 5 24.25 -13.29 -5.93
C LEU A 5 23.30 -13.13 -4.72
N VAL A 6 22.35 -12.18 -4.79
CA VAL A 6 21.35 -11.98 -3.73
C VAL A 6 20.36 -13.15 -3.67
N ALA A 7 19.90 -13.66 -4.84
CA ALA A 7 19.04 -14.84 -4.89
C ALA A 7 19.76 -16.10 -4.38
N PHE A 8 21.07 -16.22 -4.59
CA PHE A 8 21.85 -17.36 -4.11
C PHE A 8 22.11 -17.32 -2.60
N LEU A 9 22.27 -16.12 -2.00
CA LEU A 9 22.39 -15.98 -0.55
C LEU A 9 21.07 -16.31 0.18
N LEU A 10 19.93 -15.94 -0.39
CA LEU A 10 18.60 -16.24 0.20
C LEU A 10 18.25 -17.74 0.13
N THR A 11 18.76 -18.48 -0.84
CA THR A 11 18.57 -19.94 -0.93
C THR A 11 19.50 -20.75 -0.03
N LEU A 12 20.66 -20.18 0.35
CA LEU A 12 21.65 -20.90 1.18
C LEU A 12 21.30 -20.87 2.69
N ILE A 13 20.45 -19.95 3.13
CA ILE A 13 20.05 -19.79 4.55
C ILE A 13 18.96 -20.82 4.95
N MET A 14 18.36 -21.54 3.99
CA MET A 14 17.31 -22.53 4.28
C MET A 14 17.84 -23.90 4.79
N ILE A 15 19.13 -24.08 5.06
CA ILE A 15 19.70 -25.37 5.49
C ILE A 15 20.55 -25.19 6.77
N LEU A 16 20.00 -24.62 7.82
CA LEU A 16 20.62 -24.68 9.16
C LEU A 16 19.68 -25.36 10.14
N PRO A 17 20.18 -26.28 10.97
CA PRO A 17 19.36 -27.04 11.91
C PRO A 17 18.88 -26.13 13.07
N PHE A 18 17.63 -26.34 13.44
CA PHE A 18 16.95 -25.68 14.55
C PHE A 18 17.73 -25.72 15.86
N VAL A 19 18.06 -24.57 16.41
CA VAL A 19 18.38 -24.42 17.82
C VAL A 19 17.19 -23.75 18.49
N ASN A 20 16.48 -24.51 19.33
CA ASN A 20 15.41 -23.99 20.18
C ASN A 20 16.02 -23.05 21.23
N THR A 21 15.87 -21.74 21.04
CA THR A 21 16.02 -20.78 22.14
C THR A 21 14.64 -20.29 22.53
N ALA A 22 14.21 -20.68 23.72
CA ALA A 22 13.01 -20.16 24.35
C ALA A 22 13.14 -18.63 24.51
N TYR A 23 12.21 -17.90 23.95
CA TYR A 23 12.12 -16.45 24.10
C TYR A 23 11.54 -16.18 25.51
N ALA A 24 12.35 -15.58 26.37
CA ALA A 24 11.84 -15.00 27.61
C ALA A 24 11.09 -13.71 27.24
N ALA A 25 9.80 -13.67 27.57
CA ALA A 25 9.01 -12.46 27.47
C ALA A 25 9.64 -11.38 28.36
N ASP A 26 10.12 -10.31 27.76
CA ASP A 26 10.58 -9.14 28.49
C ASP A 26 9.37 -8.50 29.18
N LYS A 27 9.42 -8.45 30.51
CA LYS A 27 8.38 -7.81 31.32
C LYS A 27 8.52 -6.31 31.13
N GLY A 28 7.67 -5.74 30.25
CA GLY A 28 7.57 -4.31 30.06
C GLY A 28 7.29 -3.60 31.39
N ASP A 29 8.21 -2.73 31.72
CA ASP A 29 8.16 -1.88 32.90
C ASP A 29 7.08 -0.80 32.70
N THR A 30 6.08 -0.82 33.56
CA THR A 30 4.99 0.18 33.58
C THR A 30 5.50 1.45 34.22
N THR A 31 5.90 2.44 33.42
CA THR A 31 6.10 3.80 33.91
C THR A 31 5.36 4.83 33.07
N ASN A 32 4.35 5.39 33.71
CA ASN A 32 3.72 6.72 33.58
C ASN A 32 4.01 7.57 32.33
N SER A 33 2.92 7.80 31.59
CA SER A 33 2.77 8.89 30.64
C SER A 33 2.94 10.27 31.29
N SER A 34 3.97 11.01 30.92
CA SER A 34 4.03 12.46 31.05
C SER A 34 4.20 13.07 29.66
N SER A 35 3.37 14.04 29.33
CA SER A 35 3.41 14.88 28.13
C SER A 35 4.76 15.59 28.02
N GLY A 36 5.62 15.08 27.14
CA GLY A 36 6.89 15.69 26.76
C GLY A 36 7.49 14.84 25.67
N SER A 37 8.00 15.41 24.58
CA SER A 37 8.60 14.85 23.36
C SER A 37 9.04 13.36 23.44
N GLY A 38 8.08 12.47 23.69
CA GLY A 38 8.31 11.03 23.80
C GLY A 38 8.45 10.43 22.41
N LYS A 39 9.38 9.48 22.26
CA LYS A 39 9.50 8.65 21.05
C LYS A 39 8.16 7.99 20.77
N ILE A 40 7.61 8.18 19.56
CA ILE A 40 6.37 7.51 19.15
C ILE A 40 6.63 6.00 19.11
N ASN A 41 5.76 5.23 19.76
CA ASN A 41 5.79 3.78 19.71
C ASN A 41 4.89 3.29 18.57
N GLY A 42 5.45 2.85 17.46
CA GLY A 42 4.69 2.30 16.33
C GLY A 42 4.02 0.97 16.65
N LYS A 43 4.59 0.17 17.57
CA LYS A 43 4.13 -1.20 17.88
C LYS A 43 2.77 -1.24 18.56
N THR A 44 2.45 -0.22 19.38
CA THR A 44 1.19 -0.10 20.11
C THR A 44 0.58 1.28 19.92
N TYR A 45 0.69 1.82 18.73
CA TYR A 45 0.28 3.19 18.44
C TYR A 45 -1.19 3.42 18.78
N TYR A 46 -2.09 2.55 18.34
CA TYR A 46 -3.52 2.70 18.55
C TYR A 46 -3.94 2.45 20.01
N TYR A 47 -3.25 1.57 20.73
CA TYR A 47 -3.42 1.44 22.18
C TYR A 47 -3.16 2.75 22.90
N ASP A 48 -2.09 3.45 22.51
CA ASP A 48 -1.71 4.72 23.13
C ASP A 48 -2.71 5.85 22.85
N GLN A 49 -3.52 5.74 21.77
CA GLN A 49 -4.57 6.71 21.44
C GLN A 49 -5.87 6.56 22.26
N PHE A 50 -6.05 5.45 22.99
CA PHE A 50 -7.21 5.32 23.85
C PHE A 50 -7.03 6.12 25.15
N ASP A 51 -7.80 7.17 25.34
CA ASP A 51 -7.78 7.96 26.58
C ASP A 51 -8.49 7.26 27.75
N ASN A 52 -9.48 6.42 27.45
CA ASN A 52 -10.31 5.76 28.47
C ASN A 52 -9.72 4.41 28.90
N SER A 53 -9.61 4.22 30.22
CA SER A 53 -9.06 3.00 30.81
C SER A 53 -9.84 1.72 30.47
N ALA A 54 -11.16 1.79 30.22
CA ALA A 54 -11.96 0.62 29.85
C ALA A 54 -11.52 0.07 28.47
N TYR A 55 -11.26 0.95 27.50
CA TYR A 55 -10.72 0.55 26.19
C TYR A 55 -9.36 -0.11 26.34
N ARG A 56 -8.44 0.50 27.09
CA ARG A 56 -7.11 -0.07 27.38
C ARG A 56 -7.18 -1.42 28.09
N THR A 57 -8.10 -1.56 29.05
CA THR A 57 -8.31 -2.83 29.77
C THR A 57 -8.72 -3.94 28.81
N VAL A 58 -9.72 -3.68 27.95
CA VAL A 58 -10.21 -4.68 26.98
C VAL A 58 -9.17 -4.98 25.91
N TYR A 59 -8.44 -3.95 25.43
CA TYR A 59 -7.32 -4.16 24.51
C TYR A 59 -6.27 -5.10 25.10
N ASN A 60 -5.83 -4.85 26.34
CA ASN A 60 -4.83 -5.68 26.99
C ASN A 60 -5.32 -7.12 27.20
N GLN A 61 -6.58 -7.32 27.60
CA GLN A 61 -7.16 -8.66 27.73
C GLN A 61 -7.13 -9.43 26.40
N ILE A 62 -7.50 -8.78 25.29
CA ILE A 62 -7.47 -9.37 23.95
C ILE A 62 -6.03 -9.66 23.53
N ASN A 63 -5.12 -8.69 23.72
CA ASN A 63 -3.72 -8.82 23.34
C ASN A 63 -3.02 -9.95 24.13
N GLU A 64 -3.23 -10.04 25.43
CA GLU A 64 -2.67 -11.13 26.26
C GLU A 64 -3.18 -12.51 25.82
N ALA A 65 -4.49 -12.64 25.56
CA ALA A 65 -5.07 -13.88 25.07
C ALA A 65 -4.57 -14.23 23.65
N ALA A 66 -4.44 -13.24 22.78
CA ALA A 66 -3.91 -13.43 21.43
C ALA A 66 -2.43 -13.85 21.46
N ALA A 67 -1.60 -13.22 22.28
CA ALA A 67 -0.19 -13.57 22.44
C ALA A 67 -0.02 -15.00 22.98
N ALA A 68 -0.86 -15.40 23.96
CA ALA A 68 -0.87 -16.76 24.49
C ALA A 68 -1.27 -17.78 23.42
N PHE A 69 -2.29 -17.49 22.61
CA PHE A 69 -2.71 -18.35 21.51
C PHE A 69 -1.67 -18.41 20.40
N ASN A 70 -1.05 -17.28 20.04
CA ASN A 70 -0.01 -17.18 19.03
C ASN A 70 1.21 -18.07 19.34
N SER A 71 1.62 -18.08 20.60
CA SER A 71 2.78 -18.86 21.09
C SER A 71 2.49 -20.32 21.40
N SER A 72 1.22 -20.76 21.36
CA SER A 72 0.79 -22.12 21.70
C SER A 72 0.52 -22.97 20.45
N ASN A 73 0.60 -24.30 20.59
CA ASN A 73 0.11 -25.25 19.58
C ASN A 73 -1.35 -25.65 19.80
N GLN A 74 -2.11 -24.87 20.57
CA GLN A 74 -3.53 -25.11 20.77
C GLN A 74 -4.28 -24.98 19.42
N THR A 75 -4.99 -26.03 19.02
CA THR A 75 -5.86 -26.00 17.84
C THR A 75 -7.14 -25.21 18.15
N ALA A 76 -7.52 -24.32 17.24
CA ALA A 76 -8.76 -23.57 17.35
C ALA A 76 -9.98 -24.52 17.27
N GLN A 77 -11.01 -24.24 18.05
CA GLN A 77 -12.18 -25.11 18.18
C GLN A 77 -13.17 -24.82 17.06
N TYR A 78 -13.49 -25.84 16.26
CA TYR A 78 -14.54 -25.72 15.24
C TYR A 78 -15.92 -25.58 15.91
N GLN A 79 -16.73 -24.68 15.36
CA GLN A 79 -18.08 -24.38 15.81
C GLN A 79 -19.09 -24.75 14.71
N ASP A 80 -20.30 -25.13 15.11
CA ASP A 80 -21.38 -25.56 14.19
C ASP A 80 -21.77 -24.47 13.16
N GLY A 81 -21.42 -23.22 13.41
CA GLY A 81 -21.58 -22.09 12.46
C GLY A 81 -20.56 -22.03 11.33
N GLY A 82 -19.61 -22.98 11.24
CA GLY A 82 -18.61 -23.03 10.16
C GLY A 82 -17.39 -22.14 10.40
N TYR A 83 -17.12 -21.75 11.63
CA TYR A 83 -15.96 -20.94 12.03
C TYR A 83 -15.11 -21.62 13.10
N TYR A 84 -13.93 -21.09 13.38
CA TYR A 84 -12.99 -21.61 14.36
C TYR A 84 -12.80 -20.59 15.48
N THR A 85 -13.01 -20.98 16.73
CA THR A 85 -12.75 -20.17 17.91
C THR A 85 -11.29 -20.32 18.35
N ALA A 86 -10.55 -19.22 18.38
CA ALA A 86 -9.20 -19.16 18.92
C ALA A 86 -9.22 -19.18 20.45
N PHE A 87 -9.96 -18.26 21.04
CA PHE A 87 -10.11 -18.12 22.49
C PHE A 87 -11.41 -17.38 22.84
N THR A 88 -11.78 -17.47 24.13
CA THR A 88 -12.86 -16.67 24.71
C THR A 88 -12.34 -15.89 25.91
N LEU A 89 -12.89 -14.71 26.13
CA LEU A 89 -12.61 -13.91 27.33
C LEU A 89 -13.87 -13.21 27.84
N SER A 90 -13.83 -12.80 29.12
CA SER A 90 -14.94 -12.11 29.78
C SER A 90 -14.62 -10.62 29.92
N ILE A 91 -15.47 -9.77 29.32
CA ILE A 91 -15.41 -8.33 29.50
C ILE A 91 -16.33 -7.98 30.68
N SER A 92 -15.81 -7.27 31.67
CA SER A 92 -16.61 -6.86 32.84
C SER A 92 -17.79 -5.99 32.41
N ASN A 93 -18.91 -6.09 33.15
CA ASN A 93 -20.07 -5.23 32.87
C ASN A 93 -19.71 -3.74 32.97
N LYS A 94 -18.81 -3.40 33.90
CA LYS A 94 -18.32 -2.02 34.08
C LYS A 94 -17.62 -1.51 32.84
N ASP A 95 -16.72 -2.28 32.23
CA ASP A 95 -16.00 -1.86 31.03
C ASP A 95 -16.93 -1.86 29.82
N TRP A 96 -17.84 -2.86 29.74
CA TRP A 96 -18.85 -2.94 28.70
C TRP A 96 -19.81 -1.74 28.64
N GLU A 97 -20.26 -1.25 29.78
CA GLU A 97 -21.11 -0.04 29.87
C GLU A 97 -20.42 1.20 29.27
N VAL A 98 -19.10 1.22 29.25
CA VAL A 98 -18.31 2.31 28.67
C VAL A 98 -18.08 2.11 27.17
N ILE A 99 -17.62 0.91 26.77
CA ILE A 99 -17.17 0.70 25.39
C ILE A 99 -18.31 0.32 24.43
N GLY A 100 -19.28 -0.49 24.90
CA GLY A 100 -20.36 -1.02 24.05
C GLY A 100 -19.85 -1.77 22.82
N ASN A 101 -20.75 -1.98 21.86
CA ASN A 101 -20.39 -2.66 20.59
C ASN A 101 -19.41 -1.85 19.75
N ASP A 102 -19.61 -0.54 19.65
CA ASP A 102 -18.77 0.33 18.80
C ASP A 102 -17.35 0.44 19.36
N GLY A 103 -17.22 0.60 20.69
CA GLY A 103 -15.91 0.61 21.35
C GLY A 103 -15.20 -0.75 21.25
N LEU A 104 -15.92 -1.87 21.39
CA LEU A 104 -15.31 -3.19 21.18
C LEU A 104 -14.78 -3.34 19.76
N ARG A 105 -15.54 -2.86 18.74
CA ARG A 105 -15.08 -2.87 17.35
C ARG A 105 -13.81 -2.07 17.16
N GLN A 106 -13.73 -0.87 17.75
CA GLN A 106 -12.51 -0.05 17.71
C GLN A 106 -11.32 -0.75 18.38
N VAL A 107 -11.54 -1.38 19.53
CA VAL A 107 -10.49 -2.14 20.25
C VAL A 107 -10.01 -3.32 19.42
N MET A 108 -10.91 -4.13 18.84
CA MET A 108 -10.53 -5.25 17.97
C MET A 108 -9.71 -4.80 16.77
N ASN A 109 -10.15 -3.73 16.10
CA ASN A 109 -9.42 -3.16 14.97
C ASN A 109 -8.05 -2.61 15.38
N ALA A 110 -7.95 -1.97 16.55
CA ALA A 110 -6.69 -1.48 17.08
C ALA A 110 -5.70 -2.63 17.37
N VAL A 111 -6.15 -3.71 17.99
CA VAL A 111 -5.31 -4.91 18.21
C VAL A 111 -4.81 -5.47 16.88
N LEU A 112 -5.68 -5.64 15.88
CA LEU A 112 -5.31 -6.17 14.57
C LEU A 112 -4.39 -5.23 13.76
N ALA A 113 -4.50 -3.93 13.99
CA ALA A 113 -3.67 -2.91 13.34
C ALA A 113 -2.30 -2.75 14.01
N ASP A 114 -2.22 -2.88 15.32
CA ASP A 114 -0.98 -2.80 16.08
C ASP A 114 -0.16 -4.10 15.98
N HIS A 115 -0.80 -5.27 15.82
CA HIS A 115 -0.19 -6.59 15.94
C HIS A 115 -0.28 -7.41 14.63
N PRO A 116 0.54 -7.13 13.62
CA PRO A 116 0.56 -7.89 12.37
C PRO A 116 0.97 -9.36 12.55
N GLU A 117 1.61 -9.71 13.67
CA GLU A 117 1.97 -11.08 14.05
C GLU A 117 0.76 -11.96 14.40
N TYR A 118 -0.41 -11.37 14.67
CA TYR A 118 -1.65 -12.13 14.86
C TYR A 118 -2.38 -12.36 13.53
N PHE A 119 -1.65 -12.70 12.47
CA PHE A 119 -2.16 -12.91 11.11
C PHE A 119 -3.23 -14.01 11.03
N TRP A 120 -3.28 -14.93 12.01
CA TRP A 120 -4.29 -15.97 12.15
C TRP A 120 -5.63 -15.46 12.69
N MET A 121 -5.65 -14.31 13.35
CA MET A 121 -6.83 -13.75 14.02
C MET A 121 -7.77 -13.12 12.99
N SER A 122 -9.02 -13.55 13.00
CA SER A 122 -10.07 -12.98 12.16
C SER A 122 -10.52 -11.62 12.70
N ASP A 123 -11.03 -10.78 11.82
CA ASP A 123 -11.77 -9.56 12.18
C ASP A 123 -13.21 -9.86 12.60
N SER A 124 -13.66 -11.12 12.43
CA SER A 124 -14.94 -11.61 12.95
C SER A 124 -14.82 -12.07 14.40
N TYR A 125 -15.82 -11.73 15.18
CA TYR A 125 -15.94 -12.14 16.57
C TYR A 125 -17.40 -12.17 17.00
N GLU A 126 -17.71 -12.87 18.08
CA GLU A 126 -19.02 -12.85 18.70
C GLU A 126 -18.92 -12.28 20.12
N CYS A 127 -19.86 -11.42 20.52
CA CYS A 127 -19.95 -10.91 21.89
C CYS A 127 -21.36 -11.06 22.41
N LYS A 128 -21.53 -11.82 23.51
CA LYS A 128 -22.84 -12.14 24.08
C LYS A 128 -22.89 -11.85 25.58
N ALA A 129 -24.02 -11.33 26.04
CA ALA A 129 -24.29 -11.20 27.48
C ALA A 129 -24.30 -12.58 28.15
N SER A 130 -23.60 -12.70 29.26
CA SER A 130 -23.48 -13.94 30.04
C SER A 130 -23.51 -13.63 31.52
N SER A 131 -23.64 -14.66 32.35
CA SER A 131 -23.62 -14.54 33.80
C SER A 131 -23.07 -15.80 34.51
N SER A 132 -22.44 -15.58 35.64
CA SER A 132 -22.04 -16.65 36.56
C SER A 132 -22.50 -16.26 37.97
N GLY A 133 -23.59 -16.89 38.43
CA GLY A 133 -24.31 -16.47 39.62
C GLY A 133 -24.88 -15.06 39.45
N GLU A 134 -24.55 -14.13 40.35
CA GLU A 134 -24.95 -12.72 40.28
C GLU A 134 -24.06 -11.87 39.39
N LEU A 135 -22.89 -12.35 38.98
CA LEU A 135 -21.94 -11.62 38.13
C LEU A 135 -22.41 -11.62 36.68
N LYS A 136 -22.61 -10.41 36.14
CA LYS A 136 -22.90 -10.20 34.74
C LYS A 136 -21.63 -9.74 33.99
N PHE A 137 -21.43 -10.26 32.80
CA PHE A 137 -20.30 -9.93 31.92
C PHE A 137 -20.68 -10.12 30.44
N GLN A 138 -19.84 -9.69 29.53
CA GLN A 138 -19.92 -10.06 28.13
C GLN A 138 -18.89 -11.14 27.84
N LEU A 139 -19.31 -12.22 27.21
CA LEU A 139 -18.43 -13.25 26.70
C LEU A 139 -18.04 -12.90 25.27
N LEU A 140 -16.78 -12.52 25.06
CA LEU A 140 -16.19 -12.30 23.75
C LEU A 140 -15.58 -13.60 23.26
N THR A 141 -15.97 -14.02 22.05
CA THR A 141 -15.41 -15.17 21.33
C THR A 141 -14.66 -14.63 20.12
N VAL A 142 -13.34 -14.85 20.06
CA VAL A 142 -12.48 -14.41 18.98
C VAL A 142 -12.24 -15.54 18.01
N GLU A 143 -12.43 -15.27 16.72
CA GLU A 143 -12.31 -16.26 15.65
C GLU A 143 -10.89 -16.33 15.08
N CYS A 144 -10.56 -17.54 14.59
CA CYS A 144 -9.33 -17.84 13.86
C CYS A 144 -9.68 -18.18 12.41
N TYR A 145 -8.93 -17.69 11.46
CA TYR A 145 -9.07 -18.13 10.07
C TYR A 145 -8.77 -19.63 9.94
N SER A 146 -9.57 -20.34 9.14
CA SER A 146 -9.47 -21.79 8.98
C SER A 146 -8.08 -22.29 8.57
N LEU A 147 -7.36 -21.54 7.76
CA LEU A 147 -6.00 -21.85 7.33
C LEU A 147 -5.03 -22.01 8.50
N TYR A 148 -5.23 -21.25 9.57
CA TYR A 148 -4.35 -21.21 10.75
C TYR A 148 -4.96 -21.90 12.00
N ALA A 149 -6.10 -22.59 11.83
CA ALA A 149 -6.83 -23.19 12.96
C ALA A 149 -6.09 -24.36 13.62
N ASN A 150 -5.35 -25.16 12.85
CA ASN A 150 -4.54 -26.25 13.40
C ASN A 150 -3.32 -25.69 14.13
N GLY A 151 -3.16 -26.03 15.41
CA GLY A 151 -2.12 -25.47 16.27
C GLY A 151 -0.70 -25.80 15.83
N ASP A 152 -0.43 -27.04 15.45
CA ASP A 152 0.92 -27.45 15.01
C ASP A 152 1.31 -26.75 13.70
N SER A 153 0.36 -26.65 12.76
CA SER A 153 0.57 -25.90 11.51
C SER A 153 0.76 -24.41 11.78
N ARG A 154 -0.04 -23.81 12.68
CA ARG A 154 0.07 -22.39 13.00
C ARG A 154 1.44 -22.04 13.58
N ILE A 155 2.02 -22.87 14.46
CA ILE A 155 3.38 -22.64 14.98
C ILE A 155 4.41 -22.58 13.84
N VAL A 156 4.25 -23.38 12.79
CA VAL A 156 5.14 -23.30 11.61
C VAL A 156 4.99 -21.95 10.92
N TYR A 157 3.76 -21.47 10.73
CA TYR A 157 3.51 -20.12 10.13
C TYR A 157 4.09 -19.01 11.02
N VAL A 158 3.91 -19.06 12.34
CA VAL A 158 4.47 -18.08 13.29
C VAL A 158 6.00 -18.05 13.21
N ASN A 159 6.65 -19.23 13.22
CA ASN A 159 8.10 -19.30 13.07
C ASN A 159 8.60 -18.76 11.71
N ASN A 160 7.86 -19.02 10.64
CA ASN A 160 8.18 -18.51 9.32
C ASN A 160 8.00 -16.98 9.25
N PHE A 161 6.97 -16.43 9.89
CA PHE A 161 6.76 -14.99 10.03
C PHE A 161 7.95 -14.35 10.73
N ASP A 162 8.35 -14.85 11.90
CA ASP A 162 9.48 -14.33 12.67
C ASP A 162 10.80 -14.40 11.87
N LEU A 163 11.02 -15.52 11.18
CA LEU A 163 12.20 -15.71 10.35
C LEU A 163 12.22 -14.72 9.19
N ALA A 164 11.08 -14.51 8.54
CA ALA A 164 10.98 -13.58 7.41
C ALA A 164 11.24 -12.15 7.84
N VAL A 165 10.65 -11.68 8.94
CA VAL A 165 10.89 -10.35 9.51
C VAL A 165 12.38 -10.14 9.79
N LYS A 166 13.03 -11.10 10.47
CA LYS A 166 14.47 -11.07 10.75
C LYS A 166 15.31 -11.08 9.48
N THR A 167 14.88 -11.83 8.46
CA THR A 167 15.59 -11.91 7.16
C THR A 167 15.56 -10.58 6.43
N TYR A 168 14.40 -9.91 6.39
CA TYR A 168 14.30 -8.57 5.80
C TYR A 168 15.17 -7.55 6.58
N ALA A 169 15.08 -7.56 7.92
CA ALA A 169 15.88 -6.68 8.76
C ALA A 169 17.39 -6.89 8.59
N ALA A 170 17.84 -8.13 8.41
CA ALA A 170 19.25 -8.49 8.20
C ALA A 170 19.84 -7.96 6.88
N THR A 171 19.03 -7.48 5.95
CA THR A 171 19.51 -6.83 4.71
C THR A 171 19.97 -5.39 4.93
N LEU A 172 19.65 -4.79 6.07
CA LEU A 172 19.94 -3.42 6.39
C LEU A 172 21.34 -3.27 6.98
N SER A 173 21.99 -2.15 6.68
CA SER A 173 23.22 -1.75 7.39
C SER A 173 22.90 -1.32 8.83
N GLU A 174 23.76 -1.61 9.78
CA GLU A 174 23.63 -1.17 11.17
C GLU A 174 23.53 0.36 11.30
N ASN A 175 24.14 1.10 10.39
CA ASN A 175 24.16 2.56 10.38
C ASN A 175 23.10 3.17 9.43
N ALA A 176 22.20 2.37 8.86
CA ALA A 176 21.17 2.88 7.97
C ALA A 176 20.25 3.86 8.70
N LYS A 177 20.03 5.02 8.11
CA LYS A 177 19.07 6.03 8.60
C LYS A 177 17.64 5.50 8.44
N ASP A 178 16.69 5.99 9.21
CA ASP A 178 15.32 5.44 9.20
C ASP A 178 14.67 5.56 7.82
N TYR A 179 14.87 6.65 7.06
CA TYR A 179 14.34 6.76 5.70
C TYR A 179 14.99 5.78 4.71
N GLU A 180 16.27 5.44 4.90
CA GLU A 180 16.97 4.42 4.11
C GLU A 180 16.41 3.03 4.41
N LYS A 181 16.14 2.72 5.68
CA LYS A 181 15.49 1.47 6.09
C LYS A 181 14.11 1.33 5.46
N VAL A 182 13.28 2.39 5.53
CA VAL A 182 11.95 2.44 4.90
C VAL A 182 12.06 2.16 3.40
N TYR A 183 12.98 2.84 2.70
CA TYR A 183 13.20 2.69 1.27
C TYR A 183 13.66 1.27 0.88
N LEU A 184 14.64 0.73 1.61
CA LEU A 184 15.20 -0.59 1.31
C LEU A 184 14.20 -1.72 1.55
N ILE A 185 13.42 -1.64 2.64
CA ILE A 185 12.38 -2.65 2.94
C ILE A 185 11.22 -2.55 1.96
N HIS A 186 10.79 -1.33 1.58
CA HIS A 186 9.79 -1.12 0.53
C HIS A 186 10.20 -1.87 -0.76
N ASN A 187 11.40 -1.60 -1.26
CA ASN A 187 11.89 -2.22 -2.48
C ASN A 187 12.09 -3.74 -2.34
N ALA A 188 12.59 -4.19 -1.19
CA ALA A 188 12.83 -5.60 -0.95
C ALA A 188 11.54 -6.43 -0.96
N ILE A 189 10.44 -5.88 -0.44
CA ILE A 189 9.13 -6.54 -0.46
C ILE A 189 8.58 -6.55 -1.89
N ILE A 190 8.49 -5.39 -2.57
CA ILE A 190 7.92 -5.29 -3.92
C ILE A 190 8.71 -6.14 -4.93
N ASN A 191 10.03 -6.15 -4.86
CA ASN A 191 10.85 -6.96 -5.77
C ASN A 191 10.72 -8.48 -5.56
N LYS A 192 10.04 -8.93 -4.51
CA LYS A 192 9.90 -10.35 -4.18
C LYS A 192 8.48 -10.88 -4.32
N VAL A 193 7.50 -10.03 -4.12
CA VAL A 193 6.08 -10.39 -4.00
C VAL A 193 5.33 -9.89 -5.23
N TYR A 194 4.29 -10.60 -5.64
CA TYR A 194 3.40 -10.19 -6.73
C TYR A 194 2.09 -9.64 -6.18
N TYR A 195 1.61 -8.55 -6.75
CA TYR A 195 0.28 -8.08 -6.42
C TYR A 195 -0.80 -9.05 -6.91
N ALA A 196 -1.76 -9.38 -6.04
CA ALA A 196 -2.81 -10.36 -6.31
C ALA A 196 -4.03 -9.71 -6.97
N ASP A 197 -3.90 -9.21 -8.20
CA ASP A 197 -4.92 -8.51 -8.98
C ASP A 197 -6.19 -9.33 -9.25
N ASN A 198 -6.05 -10.66 -9.27
CA ASN A 198 -7.14 -11.61 -9.48
C ASN A 198 -7.95 -11.90 -8.20
N ILE A 199 -7.53 -11.40 -7.02
CA ILE A 199 -8.24 -11.57 -5.76
C ILE A 199 -9.10 -10.33 -5.49
N THR A 200 -10.39 -10.43 -5.79
CA THR A 200 -11.36 -9.32 -5.66
C THR A 200 -12.24 -9.41 -4.42
N SER A 201 -12.21 -10.54 -3.72
CA SER A 201 -12.96 -10.74 -2.48
C SER A 201 -12.24 -11.73 -1.56
N ARG A 202 -12.35 -11.49 -0.25
CA ARG A 202 -11.75 -12.35 0.78
C ARG A 202 -12.60 -13.60 1.02
N ASN A 203 -11.94 -14.76 1.06
CA ASN A 203 -12.51 -16.05 1.46
C ASN A 203 -11.42 -16.95 2.09
N ASN A 204 -11.80 -18.14 2.54
CA ASN A 204 -10.88 -19.05 3.22
C ASN A 204 -9.70 -19.52 2.34
N ASP A 205 -9.89 -19.62 1.03
CA ASP A 205 -8.86 -20.13 0.11
C ASP A 205 -7.79 -19.07 -0.20
N ASN A 206 -8.12 -17.78 -0.04
CA ASN A 206 -7.22 -16.68 -0.37
C ASN A 206 -6.85 -15.78 0.83
N ILE A 207 -7.20 -16.20 2.04
CA ILE A 207 -6.95 -15.41 3.26
C ILE A 207 -5.48 -15.04 3.44
N TYR A 208 -4.56 -15.90 2.99
CA TYR A 208 -3.12 -15.63 3.02
C TYR A 208 -2.77 -14.28 2.37
N ALA A 209 -3.44 -13.91 1.28
CA ALA A 209 -3.16 -12.67 0.56
C ALA A 209 -3.57 -11.39 1.35
N TYR A 210 -4.43 -11.54 2.35
CA TYR A 210 -4.87 -10.47 3.25
C TYR A 210 -4.07 -10.40 4.56
N THR A 211 -3.10 -11.29 4.71
CA THR A 211 -2.21 -11.36 5.87
C THR A 211 -0.76 -11.20 5.46
N ALA A 212 0.14 -10.96 6.40
CA ALA A 212 1.57 -10.90 6.12
C ALA A 212 2.14 -12.20 5.54
N ASP A 213 1.43 -13.33 5.70
CA ASP A 213 1.85 -14.63 5.21
C ASP A 213 1.92 -14.68 3.66
N GLY A 214 1.06 -13.95 2.96
CA GLY A 214 1.14 -13.80 1.51
C GLY A 214 2.47 -13.21 1.01
N VAL A 215 3.08 -12.36 1.85
CA VAL A 215 4.38 -11.73 1.58
C VAL A 215 5.54 -12.60 2.06
N PHE A 216 5.41 -13.19 3.25
CA PHE A 216 6.51 -13.85 3.95
C PHE A 216 6.66 -15.32 3.58
N SER A 217 5.56 -16.01 3.27
CA SER A 217 5.60 -17.41 2.91
C SER A 217 6.11 -17.62 1.49
N SER A 218 7.15 -18.45 1.34
CA SER A 218 7.65 -18.87 0.03
C SER A 218 6.64 -19.68 -0.78
N GLN A 219 5.58 -20.16 -0.15
CA GLN A 219 4.50 -20.89 -0.81
C GLN A 219 3.59 -19.96 -1.62
N TYR A 220 3.42 -18.71 -1.17
CA TYR A 220 2.48 -17.78 -1.78
C TYR A 220 3.19 -16.69 -2.57
N LEU A 221 3.98 -15.84 -1.93
CA LEU A 221 4.63 -14.65 -2.49
C LEU A 221 3.66 -13.80 -3.33
N LYS A 222 2.43 -13.69 -2.84
CA LYS A 222 1.32 -13.02 -3.51
C LYS A 222 0.38 -12.41 -2.47
N ALA A 223 0.12 -11.10 -2.59
CA ALA A 223 -0.70 -10.39 -1.61
C ALA A 223 -1.52 -9.26 -2.26
N VAL A 224 -2.58 -8.86 -1.59
CA VAL A 224 -3.29 -7.59 -1.82
C VAL A 224 -2.75 -6.53 -0.86
N THR A 225 -3.21 -5.28 -0.95
CA THR A 225 -2.72 -4.15 -0.12
C THR A 225 -2.67 -4.46 1.38
N TYR A 226 -3.59 -5.28 1.89
CA TYR A 226 -3.62 -5.76 3.28
C TYR A 226 -2.36 -6.53 3.68
N GLY A 227 -1.99 -7.52 2.88
CA GLY A 227 -0.80 -8.35 3.15
C GLY A 227 0.48 -7.53 3.09
N TYR A 228 0.61 -6.66 2.08
CA TYR A 228 1.74 -5.74 1.97
C TYR A 228 1.87 -4.83 3.19
N ALA A 229 0.78 -4.18 3.61
CA ALA A 229 0.80 -3.25 4.72
C ALA A 229 1.14 -3.93 6.06
N LYS A 230 0.59 -5.13 6.31
CA LYS A 230 0.89 -5.91 7.51
C LYS A 230 2.34 -6.40 7.53
N ALA A 231 2.85 -6.89 6.40
CA ALA A 231 4.23 -7.34 6.31
C ALA A 231 5.22 -6.18 6.47
N PHE A 232 4.97 -5.07 5.83
CA PHE A 232 5.79 -3.88 5.97
C PHE A 232 5.83 -3.39 7.42
N LYS A 233 4.64 -3.24 8.07
CA LYS A 233 4.55 -2.88 9.49
C LYS A 233 5.34 -3.84 10.36
N ALA A 234 5.23 -5.15 10.17
CA ALA A 234 5.95 -6.14 10.97
C ALA A 234 7.48 -5.94 10.92
N VAL A 235 8.02 -5.63 9.74
CA VAL A 235 9.46 -5.36 9.61
C VAL A 235 9.81 -4.01 10.24
N MET A 236 9.02 -2.96 10.04
CA MET A 236 9.24 -1.65 10.65
C MET A 236 9.23 -1.73 12.16
N ASP A 237 8.28 -2.46 12.76
CA ASP A 237 8.21 -2.70 14.20
C ASP A 237 9.46 -3.42 14.74
N TYR A 238 9.98 -4.37 13.98
CA TYR A 238 11.18 -5.11 14.38
C TYR A 238 12.45 -4.23 14.38
N ILE A 239 12.54 -3.30 13.43
CA ILE A 239 13.71 -2.39 13.29
C ILE A 239 13.50 -1.04 13.98
N ASP A 240 12.47 -0.92 14.84
CA ASP A 240 12.14 0.28 15.64
C ASP A 240 11.91 1.57 14.82
N VAL A 241 11.38 1.45 13.61
CA VAL A 241 10.87 2.57 12.82
C VAL A 241 9.35 2.68 13.05
N PRO A 242 8.84 3.78 13.65
CA PRO A 242 7.42 3.87 13.93
C PRO A 242 6.59 3.81 12.65
N CYS A 243 5.71 2.82 12.61
CA CYS A 243 4.85 2.54 11.46
C CYS A 243 3.46 2.13 11.93
N ILE A 244 2.43 2.66 11.30
CA ILE A 244 1.05 2.30 11.58
C ILE A 244 0.36 1.71 10.35
N TYR A 245 -0.69 0.94 10.58
CA TYR A 245 -1.54 0.32 9.59
C TYR A 245 -2.87 1.08 9.50
N ILE A 246 -3.29 1.48 8.31
CA ILE A 246 -4.49 2.29 8.09
C ILE A 246 -5.38 1.61 7.08
N GLU A 247 -6.64 1.35 7.45
CA GLU A 247 -7.68 0.90 6.51
C GLU A 247 -8.44 2.09 5.93
N GLY A 248 -8.73 2.04 4.63
CA GLY A 248 -9.43 3.09 3.96
C GLY A 248 -10.04 2.65 2.63
N GLN A 249 -10.41 3.62 1.83
CA GLN A 249 -10.98 3.46 0.50
C GLN A 249 -10.06 4.10 -0.53
N ASN A 250 -10.01 3.53 -1.73
CA ASN A 250 -9.34 4.12 -2.88
C ASN A 250 -10.38 4.49 -3.94
N SER A 251 -10.57 5.79 -4.17
CA SER A 251 -11.54 6.28 -5.15
C SER A 251 -11.18 5.93 -6.60
N ASP A 252 -9.91 5.68 -6.91
CA ASP A 252 -9.49 5.24 -8.25
C ASP A 252 -10.00 3.82 -8.61
N LEU A 253 -10.37 3.02 -7.60
CA LEU A 253 -10.96 1.68 -7.78
C LEU A 253 -12.49 1.72 -7.90
N LEU A 254 -13.10 2.89 -7.71
CA LEU A 254 -14.54 3.11 -7.85
C LEU A 254 -14.81 3.50 -9.30
N ASP A 255 -15.40 2.59 -10.07
CA ASP A 255 -15.98 2.94 -11.35
C ASP A 255 -17.39 3.52 -11.14
N ASP A 256 -17.87 4.30 -12.13
CA ASP A 256 -19.22 4.90 -12.12
C ASP A 256 -20.32 3.89 -12.48
N SER A 257 -20.01 2.58 -12.50
CA SER A 257 -20.98 1.57 -12.84
C SER A 257 -22.11 1.49 -11.81
N ALA A 258 -23.32 1.19 -12.26
CA ALA A 258 -24.48 1.00 -11.38
C ALA A 258 -24.24 -0.15 -10.38
N GLU A 259 -23.39 -1.11 -10.71
CA GLU A 259 -23.00 -2.21 -9.84
C GLU A 259 -22.10 -1.73 -8.69
N THR A 260 -21.09 -0.93 -8.98
CA THR A 260 -20.21 -0.31 -7.97
C THR A 260 -21.01 0.62 -7.07
N GLN A 261 -21.88 1.46 -7.63
CA GLN A 261 -22.76 2.33 -6.85
C GLN A 261 -23.76 1.55 -5.96
N LYS A 262 -24.16 0.36 -6.38
CA LYS A 262 -24.98 -0.54 -5.55
C LYS A 262 -24.14 -1.16 -4.43
N LYS A 263 -22.92 -1.60 -4.71
CA LYS A 263 -21.97 -2.17 -3.73
C LYS A 263 -21.59 -1.14 -2.67
N LEU A 264 -21.36 0.12 -3.04
CA LEU A 264 -21.06 1.22 -2.10
C LEU A 264 -22.17 1.51 -1.09
N LYS A 265 -23.42 1.08 -1.40
CA LYS A 265 -24.55 1.20 -0.48
C LYS A 265 -24.68 -0.01 0.46
N ASP A 266 -23.92 -1.07 0.21
CA ASP A 266 -23.85 -2.23 1.09
C ASP A 266 -22.85 -1.90 2.22
N GLU A 267 -23.32 -1.88 3.45
CA GLU A 267 -22.49 -1.63 4.65
C GLU A 267 -21.33 -2.62 4.80
N ASN A 268 -21.42 -3.78 4.12
CA ASN A 268 -20.37 -4.82 4.09
C ASN A 268 -19.45 -4.70 2.87
N TYR A 269 -19.79 -3.86 1.88
CA TYR A 269 -18.90 -3.60 0.77
C TYR A 269 -17.87 -2.56 1.15
N ILE A 270 -16.72 -3.05 1.49
CA ILE A 270 -15.58 -2.20 1.74
C ILE A 270 -14.70 -2.31 0.50
N ASN A 271 -14.61 -1.23 -0.27
CA ASN A 271 -13.54 -1.06 -1.26
C ASN A 271 -12.25 -0.79 -0.48
N ASN A 272 -11.78 -1.85 0.19
CA ASN A 272 -10.73 -1.74 1.17
C ASN A 272 -9.39 -1.60 0.45
N CYS A 273 -8.84 -0.43 0.53
CA CYS A 273 -7.45 -0.18 0.32
C CYS A 273 -6.78 0.02 1.68
N VAL A 274 -5.62 -0.56 1.86
CA VAL A 274 -4.85 -0.47 3.09
C VAL A 274 -3.48 0.09 2.78
N TRP A 275 -2.98 0.95 3.65
CA TRP A 275 -1.65 1.54 3.56
C TRP A 275 -1.01 1.68 4.93
N ASN A 276 0.20 2.15 4.95
CA ASN A 276 0.90 2.48 6.18
C ASN A 276 1.16 3.99 6.26
N ALA A 277 1.36 4.49 7.48
CA ALA A 277 2.07 5.73 7.69
C ALA A 277 3.34 5.45 8.51
N VAL A 278 4.46 6.07 8.12
CA VAL A 278 5.75 5.99 8.80
C VAL A 278 6.10 7.33 9.41
N TYR A 279 6.69 7.33 10.62
CA TYR A 279 7.10 8.54 11.31
C TYR A 279 8.59 8.76 11.15
N LEU A 280 8.96 9.81 10.43
CA LEU A 280 10.34 10.14 10.11
C LEU A 280 10.61 11.61 10.44
N GLY A 281 11.66 11.87 11.21
CA GLY A 281 12.11 13.23 11.51
C GLY A 281 11.09 14.15 12.18
N GLY A 282 10.09 13.59 12.84
CA GLY A 282 9.08 14.38 13.54
C GLY A 282 7.73 14.48 12.83
N GLU A 283 7.59 13.90 11.63
CA GLU A 283 6.37 13.97 10.82
C GLU A 283 5.96 12.61 10.24
N TRP A 284 4.66 12.47 9.93
CA TRP A 284 4.11 11.27 9.31
C TRP A 284 4.10 11.37 7.78
N TYR A 285 4.37 10.23 7.13
CA TYR A 285 4.41 10.05 5.68
C TYR A 285 3.57 8.85 5.30
N LEU A 286 2.71 8.99 4.29
CA LEU A 286 1.93 7.89 3.74
C LEU A 286 2.80 7.03 2.81
N ILE A 287 2.67 5.72 2.94
CA ILE A 287 3.34 4.75 2.07
C ILE A 287 2.39 3.58 1.75
N ASN A 288 2.30 3.18 0.48
CA ASN A 288 1.46 2.05 0.06
C ASN A 288 2.21 1.13 -0.91
N LEU A 289 2.80 0.07 -0.35
CA LEU A 289 3.58 -0.89 -1.13
C LEU A 289 2.73 -1.62 -2.17
N GLY A 290 1.49 -1.98 -1.85
CA GLY A 290 0.63 -2.69 -2.78
C GLY A 290 0.25 -1.86 -4.02
N LEU A 291 0.12 -0.52 -3.88
CA LEU A 291 -0.11 0.38 -5.00
C LEU A 291 1.20 0.78 -5.71
N ASP A 292 2.34 0.58 -5.07
CA ASP A 292 3.67 0.77 -5.66
C ASP A 292 4.22 -0.50 -6.33
N ASP A 293 3.44 -1.59 -6.30
CA ASP A 293 3.67 -2.85 -7.03
C ASP A 293 2.58 -3.07 -8.10
N PRO A 294 2.54 -2.24 -9.15
CA PRO A 294 1.50 -2.35 -10.16
C PRO A 294 1.71 -3.58 -11.05
N VAL A 295 0.61 -4.28 -11.33
CA VAL A 295 0.58 -5.33 -12.33
C VAL A 295 0.58 -4.68 -13.71
N THR A 296 1.65 -4.87 -14.49
CA THR A 296 1.71 -4.31 -15.84
C THR A 296 0.92 -5.16 -16.83
N THR A 297 0.36 -4.55 -17.87
CA THR A 297 -0.34 -5.24 -18.97
C THR A 297 0.53 -6.26 -19.68
N THR A 298 1.85 -6.17 -19.55
CA THR A 298 2.82 -7.12 -20.12
C THR A 298 3.19 -8.25 -19.15
N GLY A 299 2.62 -8.28 -17.94
CA GLY A 299 2.94 -9.24 -16.89
C GLY A 299 4.37 -9.11 -16.33
N LYS A 300 5.02 -7.95 -16.52
CA LYS A 300 6.31 -7.67 -15.90
C LYS A 300 6.12 -7.16 -14.49
N GLU A 301 6.97 -7.63 -13.60
CA GLU A 301 7.13 -6.99 -12.29
C GLU A 301 7.51 -5.52 -12.48
N ALA A 302 6.90 -4.66 -11.72
CA ALA A 302 7.18 -3.24 -11.76
C ALA A 302 7.35 -2.70 -10.34
N LEU A 303 8.31 -1.82 -10.16
CA LEU A 303 8.52 -1.05 -8.94
C LEU A 303 8.14 0.39 -9.23
N SER A 304 7.17 0.89 -8.50
CA SER A 304 6.73 2.29 -8.50
C SER A 304 7.10 2.95 -7.18
N TYR A 305 7.10 4.27 -7.17
CA TYR A 305 7.25 5.10 -5.98
C TYR A 305 6.16 6.17 -5.90
N LYS A 306 5.02 5.93 -6.56
CA LYS A 306 3.91 6.89 -6.58
C LYS A 306 3.35 7.17 -5.19
N TYR A 307 3.38 6.15 -4.34
CA TYR A 307 2.86 6.21 -2.97
C TYR A 307 3.96 6.06 -1.91
N PHE A 308 5.21 6.35 -2.26
CA PHE A 308 6.35 6.28 -1.35
C PHE A 308 6.55 7.60 -0.62
N ASN A 309 6.37 7.60 0.70
CA ASN A 309 6.59 8.76 1.60
C ASN A 309 5.94 10.05 1.07
N ILE A 310 4.64 9.99 0.82
CA ILE A 310 3.85 11.13 0.32
C ILE A 310 2.95 11.72 1.41
N THR A 311 2.38 12.90 1.12
CA THR A 311 1.39 13.54 1.99
C THR A 311 -0.03 13.07 1.68
N ASP A 312 -0.97 13.28 2.62
CA ASP A 312 -2.40 13.03 2.40
C ASP A 312 -2.93 13.80 1.17
N SER A 313 -2.44 15.02 0.95
CA SER A 313 -2.85 15.82 -0.21
C SER A 313 -2.38 15.23 -1.55
N GLN A 314 -1.24 14.54 -1.56
CA GLN A 314 -0.75 13.82 -2.74
C GLN A 314 -1.48 12.49 -2.95
N ALA A 315 -1.97 11.88 -1.87
CA ALA A 315 -2.78 10.65 -1.87
C ALA A 315 -4.28 10.95 -1.82
N SER A 316 -4.76 11.99 -2.52
CA SER A 316 -6.15 12.46 -2.45
C SER A 316 -7.21 11.43 -2.87
N ASN A 317 -6.80 10.35 -3.54
CA ASN A 317 -7.63 9.20 -3.87
C ASN A 317 -7.78 8.20 -2.71
N LEU A 318 -6.99 8.32 -1.65
CA LEU A 318 -7.06 7.46 -0.47
C LEU A 318 -7.77 8.21 0.68
N THR A 319 -8.77 7.57 1.28
CA THR A 319 -9.51 8.12 2.41
C THR A 319 -9.63 7.07 3.50
N ALA A 320 -9.08 7.37 4.69
CA ALA A 320 -9.20 6.48 5.84
C ALA A 320 -10.66 6.30 6.26
N ILE A 321 -11.03 5.08 6.71
CA ILE A 321 -12.36 4.82 7.25
C ILE A 321 -12.47 5.51 8.62
N PRO A 322 -13.42 6.45 8.78
CA PRO A 322 -13.64 7.13 10.06
C PRO A 322 -13.94 6.11 11.17
N ASP A 323 -13.46 6.40 12.38
CA ASP A 323 -13.77 5.64 13.60
C ASP A 323 -13.41 4.13 13.55
N ARG A 324 -12.64 3.69 12.54
CA ARG A 324 -12.15 2.31 12.45
C ARG A 324 -11.18 2.02 13.60
N VAL A 325 -10.26 2.93 13.83
CA VAL A 325 -9.27 2.97 14.92
C VAL A 325 -9.14 4.41 15.42
N PRO A 326 -8.71 4.64 16.68
CA PRO A 326 -8.54 5.99 17.21
C PRO A 326 -7.28 6.66 16.65
N GLY A 327 -7.30 8.00 16.50
CA GLY A 327 -6.10 8.81 16.40
C GLY A 327 -5.24 8.59 15.13
N ILE A 328 -5.87 8.35 13.96
CA ILE A 328 -5.12 8.32 12.69
C ILE A 328 -4.48 9.69 12.47
N PRO A 329 -3.14 9.76 12.34
CA PRO A 329 -2.43 11.03 12.15
C PRO A 329 -2.57 11.54 10.72
N SER A 330 -2.42 12.86 10.54
CA SER A 330 -2.28 13.45 9.20
C SER A 330 -0.84 13.28 8.70
N CYS A 331 -0.69 12.85 7.46
CA CYS A 331 0.60 12.73 6.78
C CYS A 331 0.91 14.02 6.05
N ASN A 332 1.74 14.87 6.65
CA ASN A 332 2.12 16.18 6.11
C ASN A 332 3.63 16.33 5.89
N GLY A 333 4.40 15.28 6.18
CA GLY A 333 5.85 15.28 6.05
C GLY A 333 6.33 15.46 4.61
N THR A 334 7.35 16.30 4.42
CA THR A 334 7.91 16.61 3.09
C THR A 334 9.43 16.43 2.99
N GLU A 335 10.16 16.37 4.12
CA GLU A 335 11.62 16.29 4.11
C GLU A 335 12.15 14.91 3.67
N TYR A 336 11.38 13.85 3.92
CA TYR A 336 11.75 12.48 3.54
C TYR A 336 10.91 11.92 2.36
N CYS A 337 10.25 12.79 1.59
CA CYS A 337 9.63 12.37 0.34
C CYS A 337 10.73 12.04 -0.70
N LEU A 338 10.39 11.18 -1.66
CA LEU A 338 11.35 10.63 -2.61
C LEU A 338 12.20 11.70 -3.30
N THR A 339 11.59 12.82 -3.72
CA THR A 339 12.29 13.91 -4.42
C THR A 339 13.37 14.59 -3.58
N LYS A 340 13.32 14.45 -2.25
CA LYS A 340 14.32 15.00 -1.33
C LYS A 340 15.42 14.00 -1.03
N VAL A 341 15.06 12.75 -0.77
CA VAL A 341 16.03 11.72 -0.34
C VAL A 341 16.71 11.01 -1.50
N GLN A 342 16.21 11.15 -2.74
CA GLN A 342 16.76 10.45 -3.90
C GLN A 342 18.25 10.73 -4.11
N GLN A 343 18.67 11.98 -3.98
CA GLN A 343 20.07 12.35 -4.19
C GLN A 343 21.00 11.69 -3.16
N ASP A 344 20.56 11.60 -1.92
CA ASP A 344 21.31 10.93 -0.85
C ASP A 344 21.37 9.43 -1.11
N LEU A 345 20.25 8.80 -1.50
CA LEU A 345 20.20 7.39 -1.86
C LEU A 345 21.07 7.06 -3.08
N GLU A 346 21.16 7.96 -4.08
CA GLU A 346 22.06 7.83 -5.22
C GLU A 346 23.54 7.93 -4.79
N ALA A 347 23.87 8.88 -3.92
CA ALA A 347 25.23 9.07 -3.40
C ALA A 347 25.70 7.87 -2.58
N ASP A 348 24.80 7.26 -1.80
CA ASP A 348 25.08 6.07 -0.98
C ASP A 348 25.00 4.76 -1.79
N GLY A 349 24.66 4.84 -3.09
CA GLY A 349 24.56 3.68 -3.99
C GLY A 349 23.37 2.77 -3.70
N LEU A 350 22.38 3.27 -2.99
CA LEU A 350 21.16 2.55 -2.60
C LEU A 350 20.02 2.72 -3.60
N TRP A 351 20.07 3.75 -4.45
CA TRP A 351 19.01 4.09 -5.37
C TRP A 351 18.69 2.97 -6.38
N GLU A 352 17.44 2.57 -6.43
CA GLU A 352 16.86 1.69 -7.46
C GLU A 352 15.84 2.49 -8.27
N LYS A 353 16.05 2.57 -9.58
CA LYS A 353 15.14 3.30 -10.46
C LYS A 353 13.82 2.56 -10.60
N SER A 354 12.70 3.30 -10.54
CA SER A 354 11.38 2.76 -10.88
C SER A 354 11.41 2.03 -12.23
N SER A 355 10.89 0.84 -12.26
CA SER A 355 10.71 0.04 -13.49
C SER A 355 9.35 0.32 -14.15
N TYR A 356 8.43 0.97 -13.44
CA TYR A 356 7.12 1.39 -13.94
C TYR A 356 7.24 2.77 -14.60
N ASN A 357 7.23 2.78 -15.93
CA ASN A 357 7.44 4.01 -16.69
C ASN A 357 6.13 4.64 -17.18
N PHE A 358 6.21 5.85 -17.74
CA PHE A 358 5.05 6.59 -18.25
C PHE A 358 4.25 5.83 -19.32
N LEU A 359 4.91 5.03 -20.15
CA LEU A 359 4.25 4.23 -21.18
C LEU A 359 3.45 3.07 -20.52
N ASP A 360 4.02 2.40 -19.51
CA ASP A 360 3.34 1.36 -18.76
C ASP A 360 2.08 1.95 -18.10
N MET A 361 2.19 3.11 -17.46
CA MET A 361 1.06 3.81 -16.84
C MET A 361 -0.07 4.12 -17.85
N ILE A 362 0.26 4.58 -19.05
CA ILE A 362 -0.73 4.86 -20.10
C ILE A 362 -1.37 3.58 -20.62
N LEU A 363 -0.57 2.53 -20.83
CA LEU A 363 -1.05 1.25 -21.30
C LEU A 363 -2.01 0.59 -20.31
N ASP A 364 -1.68 0.64 -19.02
CA ASP A 364 -2.52 0.08 -17.96
C ASP A 364 -3.83 0.86 -17.81
N ARG A 365 -3.78 2.19 -17.90
CA ARG A 365 -4.96 3.05 -17.74
C ARG A 365 -5.93 3.00 -18.92
N TYR A 366 -5.43 2.91 -20.14
CA TYR A 366 -6.25 3.08 -21.36
C TYR A 366 -6.27 1.83 -22.26
N GLY A 367 -5.44 0.86 -21.99
CA GLY A 367 -5.26 -0.34 -22.81
C GLY A 367 -4.52 -0.06 -24.14
N LEU A 368 -3.87 -1.10 -24.66
CA LEU A 368 -3.05 -1.01 -25.89
C LEU A 368 -3.86 -0.51 -27.09
N SER A 369 -5.09 -0.95 -27.24
CA SER A 369 -5.95 -0.58 -28.37
C SER A 369 -6.23 0.92 -28.42
N VAL A 370 -6.57 1.54 -27.28
CA VAL A 370 -6.86 2.97 -27.18
C VAL A 370 -5.59 3.80 -27.44
N VAL A 371 -4.46 3.35 -26.91
CA VAL A 371 -3.16 4.00 -27.16
C VAL A 371 -2.79 3.97 -28.63
N LEU A 372 -2.93 2.82 -29.30
CA LEU A 372 -2.63 2.69 -30.74
C LEU A 372 -3.55 3.56 -31.60
N ILE A 373 -4.87 3.62 -31.28
CA ILE A 373 -5.83 4.48 -31.96
C ILE A 373 -5.43 5.95 -31.78
N SER A 374 -5.10 6.36 -30.56
CA SER A 374 -4.71 7.74 -30.26
C SER A 374 -3.44 8.16 -31.01
N VAL A 375 -2.43 7.29 -31.05
CA VAL A 375 -1.19 7.51 -31.82
C VAL A 375 -1.51 7.61 -33.33
N GLY A 376 -2.39 6.73 -33.85
CA GLY A 376 -2.84 6.78 -35.23
C GLY A 376 -3.52 8.09 -35.58
N VAL A 377 -4.42 8.60 -34.74
CA VAL A 377 -5.09 9.89 -34.93
C VAL A 377 -4.08 11.07 -34.92
N ILE A 378 -3.15 11.06 -33.97
CA ILE A 378 -2.09 12.11 -33.90
C ILE A 378 -1.26 12.10 -35.17
N LEU A 379 -0.85 10.94 -35.67
CA LEU A 379 -0.09 10.84 -36.92
C LEU A 379 -0.88 11.38 -38.13
N LEU A 380 -2.18 11.08 -38.24
CA LEU A 380 -3.05 11.60 -39.27
C LEU A 380 -3.16 13.13 -39.20
N LEU A 381 -3.28 13.69 -38.01
CA LEU A 381 -3.31 15.15 -37.79
C LEU A 381 -1.98 15.79 -38.22
N ILE A 382 -0.86 15.22 -37.88
CA ILE A 382 0.48 15.67 -38.27
C ILE A 382 0.62 15.65 -39.80
N VAL A 383 0.23 14.56 -40.48
CA VAL A 383 0.24 14.47 -41.95
C VAL A 383 -0.68 15.51 -42.60
N SER A 384 -1.86 15.74 -42.00
CA SER A 384 -2.78 16.80 -42.48
C SER A 384 -2.19 18.18 -42.34
N LEU A 385 -1.53 18.50 -41.22
CA LEU A 385 -0.83 19.76 -41.02
C LEU A 385 0.28 19.96 -42.04
N PHE A 386 1.12 18.95 -42.30
CA PHE A 386 2.16 19.03 -43.32
C PHE A 386 1.59 19.22 -44.76
N LYS A 387 0.48 18.56 -45.10
CA LYS A 387 -0.22 18.77 -46.37
C LYS A 387 -0.74 20.21 -46.47
N ASN A 388 -1.28 20.78 -45.42
CA ASN A 388 -1.78 22.16 -45.41
C ASN A 388 -0.65 23.18 -45.49
N ILE A 389 0.48 22.98 -44.82
CA ILE A 389 1.67 23.82 -44.94
C ILE A 389 2.21 23.78 -46.37
N ARG A 390 2.31 22.57 -46.97
CA ARG A 390 2.74 22.44 -48.38
C ARG A 390 1.78 23.12 -49.38
N LYS A 391 0.47 23.09 -49.14
CA LYS A 391 -0.52 23.82 -49.94
C LYS A 391 -0.34 25.33 -49.80
N ARG A 392 -0.15 25.84 -48.58
CA ARG A 392 0.08 27.31 -48.35
C ARG A 392 1.39 27.78 -48.95
N THR A 393 2.46 27.01 -48.91
CA THR A 393 3.74 27.35 -49.56
C THR A 393 3.64 27.34 -51.09
N LYS A 394 2.89 26.37 -51.68
CA LYS A 394 2.63 26.34 -53.12
C LYS A 394 1.74 27.51 -53.58
N SER A 395 0.73 27.91 -52.78
CA SER A 395 -0.11 29.09 -53.07
C SER A 395 0.72 30.38 -53.05
N LYS A 396 1.51 30.61 -51.99
CA LYS A 396 2.40 31.79 -51.90
C LYS A 396 3.43 31.84 -53.02
N LYS A 397 3.90 30.70 -53.54
CA LYS A 397 4.82 30.64 -54.69
C LYS A 397 4.10 30.99 -56.00
N LYS A 398 2.83 30.55 -56.18
CA LYS A 398 1.99 30.92 -57.33
C LYS A 398 1.65 32.44 -57.34
N ASP A 399 1.32 33.00 -56.19
CA ASP A 399 1.01 34.42 -56.04
C ASP A 399 2.24 35.30 -56.28
N LYS A 400 3.45 34.88 -55.89
CA LYS A 400 4.70 35.53 -56.15
C LYS A 400 5.03 35.51 -57.67
N VAL A 401 4.81 34.36 -58.33
CA VAL A 401 5.00 34.23 -59.80
C VAL A 401 3.99 35.09 -60.62
N LYS A 402 2.72 35.16 -60.09
CA LYS A 402 1.70 36.03 -60.73
C LYS A 402 2.05 37.52 -60.59
N LYS A 403 2.51 37.98 -59.41
CA LYS A 403 2.96 39.35 -59.19
C LYS A 403 4.16 39.74 -60.09
N THR A 404 5.12 38.80 -60.25
CA THR A 404 6.30 39.03 -61.11
C THR A 404 5.92 39.09 -62.59
N LYS A 405 4.93 38.29 -63.06
CA LYS A 405 4.44 38.39 -64.43
C LYS A 405 3.66 39.69 -64.70
N THR A 406 2.87 40.19 -63.74
CA THR A 406 2.12 41.44 -63.86
C THR A 406 3.07 42.68 -63.93
N THR A 407 4.16 42.66 -63.14
CA THR A 407 5.19 43.75 -63.23
C THR A 407 6.00 43.70 -64.47
N VAL A 408 6.22 42.55 -65.14
CA VAL A 408 6.94 42.47 -66.42
C VAL A 408 6.07 42.95 -67.62
N VAL A 409 4.75 42.76 -67.55
CA VAL A 409 3.80 43.25 -68.58
C VAL A 409 3.64 44.77 -68.48
N ASP A 410 3.65 45.35 -67.27
CA ASP A 410 3.50 46.80 -67.07
C ASP A 410 4.76 47.59 -67.54
N ASN A 411 5.97 47.01 -67.45
CA ASN A 411 7.19 47.63 -67.98
C ASN A 411 7.33 47.49 -69.48
N SER A 412 6.64 46.56 -70.17
CA SER A 412 6.68 46.46 -71.63
C SER A 412 5.80 47.48 -72.31
N GLU A 413 4.74 47.99 -71.71
CA GLU A 413 3.91 49.13 -72.27
C GLU A 413 4.63 50.46 -72.11
N LEU A 414 5.50 50.64 -71.11
CA LEU A 414 6.29 51.87 -70.97
C LEU A 414 7.41 52.01 -72.00
N ASP A 415 7.98 50.92 -72.50
CA ASP A 415 9.03 50.91 -73.49
C ASP A 415 8.50 51.22 -74.96
N ASP A 416 7.20 50.99 -75.24
CA ASP A 416 6.58 51.29 -76.55
C ASP A 416 6.18 52.77 -76.69
N GLU A 417 5.97 53.52 -75.60
CA GLU A 417 5.72 54.96 -75.66
C GLU A 417 6.97 55.81 -75.94
N LEU A 418 8.16 55.28 -75.64
CA LEU A 418 9.44 55.99 -75.85
C LEU A 418 10.01 55.85 -77.28
N ARG A 419 9.34 55.13 -78.21
CA ARG A 419 9.81 54.88 -79.58
C ARG A 419 9.05 55.65 -80.67
N LYS A 420 8.24 56.63 -80.31
CA LYS A 420 7.61 57.52 -81.37
C LYS A 420 8.57 58.61 -81.79
N PRO A 421 8.86 58.74 -83.13
CA PRO A 421 9.72 59.77 -83.61
C PRO A 421 9.04 61.17 -83.52
N PRO A 422 9.79 62.25 -83.35
CA PRO A 422 9.22 63.61 -83.28
C PRO A 422 8.60 64.00 -84.60
N LEU A 423 7.34 64.49 -84.53
CA LEU A 423 6.68 65.09 -85.68
C LEU A 423 7.35 66.44 -86.02
N SER A 424 7.74 66.58 -87.31
CA SER A 424 8.26 67.80 -87.94
C SER A 424 7.21 68.88 -88.09
#